data_d3bdfa0991dc3f01b1738e9f181537e3
#
_entry.id   d3bdfa0991dc3f01b1738e9f181537e3
#
_cell.length_a   1.000
_cell.length_b   1.000
_cell.length_c   1.000
_cell.angle_alpha   90.00
_cell.angle_beta   90.00
_cell.angle_gamma   90.00
#
_symmetry.space_group_name_H-M   'P 1'
#
loop_
_entity.id
_entity.type
_entity.pdbx_description
1 polymer ?
#
loop_
_entity_poly.entity_id
_entity_poly.type
_entity_poly.pdbx_seq_one_letter_code
_entity_poly.pdbx_strand_id
1 'polypeptide(L)'
;MLNKNALRALTDDLQLQELFLNILEGCMDFYQALDSKSGYTVDTNESGDVQLKMDVLSDGLFIKHLSANKNVGLIASEEQADVKKLNAKGKYGVCYDPVDGSSIVDAN
;
A
#
# COMPACT_ATOMS: atom_id res chain seq x y z
N MET A 1 -12.77 6.95 9.73
CA MET A 1 -13.09 5.81 8.89
C MET A 1 -13.59 6.22 7.53
N LEU A 2 -13.15 5.56 6.50
CA LEU A 2 -13.58 5.83 5.15
C LEU A 2 -15.02 5.40 4.94
N ASN A 3 -15.82 6.24 4.31
CA ASN A 3 -17.15 5.85 3.90
C ASN A 3 -17.34 6.08 2.40
N LYS A 4 -18.33 5.41 1.84
CA LYS A 4 -18.57 5.46 0.40
C LYS A 4 -19.02 6.83 -0.07
N ASN A 5 -19.63 7.63 0.80
CA ASN A 5 -20.04 8.97 0.44
C ASN A 5 -18.86 9.89 0.17
N ALA A 6 -17.79 9.73 0.94
CA ALA A 6 -16.57 10.48 0.69
C ALA A 6 -15.96 10.14 -0.67
N LEU A 7 -16.00 8.86 -1.05
CA LEU A 7 -15.49 8.43 -2.36
C LEU A 7 -16.34 8.96 -3.49
N ARG A 8 -17.66 9.02 -3.31
CA ARG A 8 -18.56 9.57 -4.33
C ARG A 8 -18.32 11.04 -4.58
N ALA A 9 -17.83 11.75 -3.58
CA ALA A 9 -17.49 13.16 -3.74
C ALA A 9 -16.27 13.34 -4.65
N LEU A 10 -15.42 12.30 -4.75
CA LEU A 10 -14.22 12.36 -5.58
C LEU A 10 -14.48 11.94 -7.02
N THR A 11 -15.33 10.95 -7.22
CA THR A 11 -15.58 10.43 -8.56
C THR A 11 -16.89 9.65 -8.60
N ASP A 12 -17.55 9.67 -9.76
CA ASP A 12 -18.75 8.86 -10.01
C ASP A 12 -18.38 7.47 -10.56
N ASP A 13 -17.13 7.26 -10.92
CA ASP A 13 -16.69 5.98 -11.46
C ASP A 13 -16.58 4.95 -10.33
N LEU A 14 -17.50 3.99 -10.33
CA LEU A 14 -17.55 2.97 -9.28
C LEU A 14 -16.29 2.10 -9.24
N GLN A 15 -15.71 1.83 -10.41
CA GLN A 15 -14.49 1.02 -10.46
C GLN A 15 -13.31 1.77 -9.86
N LEU A 16 -13.25 3.08 -10.12
CA LEU A 16 -12.20 3.90 -9.54
C LEU A 16 -12.40 4.07 -8.03
N GLN A 17 -13.65 4.17 -7.57
CA GLN A 17 -13.95 4.19 -6.14
C GLN A 17 -13.44 2.92 -5.46
N GLU A 18 -13.66 1.77 -6.09
CA GLU A 18 -13.17 0.50 -5.54
C GLU A 18 -11.65 0.47 -5.46
N LEU A 19 -10.97 1.00 -6.47
CA LEU A 19 -9.51 1.07 -6.45
C LEU A 19 -9.01 1.93 -5.29
N PHE A 20 -9.61 3.10 -5.09
CA PHE A 20 -9.25 3.95 -3.95
C PHE A 20 -9.48 3.24 -2.63
N LEU A 21 -10.58 2.49 -2.53
CA LEU A 21 -10.87 1.74 -1.32
C LEU A 21 -9.81 0.68 -1.05
N ASN A 22 -9.37 -0.02 -2.09
CA ASN A 22 -8.30 -1.01 -1.93
C ASN A 22 -7.01 -0.39 -1.40
N ILE A 23 -6.65 0.78 -1.94
CA ILE A 23 -5.46 1.49 -1.48
C ILE A 23 -5.60 1.87 -0.02
N LEU A 24 -6.75 2.39 0.37
CA LEU A 24 -7.00 2.80 1.74
C LEU A 24 -7.02 1.61 2.70
N GLU A 25 -7.56 0.49 2.26
CA GLU A 25 -7.52 -0.73 3.05
C GLU A 25 -6.09 -1.19 3.30
N GLY A 26 -5.25 -1.09 2.28
CA GLY A 26 -3.83 -1.39 2.43
C GLY A 26 -3.16 -0.47 3.46
N CYS A 27 -3.48 0.82 3.41
CA CYS A 27 -2.96 1.78 4.37
C CYS A 27 -3.42 1.47 5.79
N MET A 28 -4.70 1.13 5.95
CA MET A 28 -5.25 0.83 7.26
C MET A 28 -4.63 -0.45 7.84
N ASP A 29 -4.48 -1.48 7.02
CA ASP A 29 -3.84 -2.71 7.48
C ASP A 29 -2.40 -2.46 7.91
N PHE A 30 -1.69 -1.65 7.16
CA PHE A 30 -0.32 -1.31 7.50
C PHE A 30 -0.27 -0.55 8.83
N TYR A 31 -1.14 0.43 8.99
CA TYR A 31 -1.22 1.20 10.23
C TYR A 31 -1.50 0.28 11.43
N GLN A 32 -2.45 -0.63 11.28
CA GLN A 32 -2.79 -1.57 12.34
C GLN A 32 -1.64 -2.52 12.66
N ALA A 33 -0.92 -2.96 11.64
CA ALA A 33 0.24 -3.82 11.84
C ALA A 33 1.33 -3.11 12.64
N LEU A 34 1.57 -1.84 12.37
CA LEU A 34 2.53 -1.06 13.12
C LEU A 34 2.10 -0.87 14.56
N ASP A 35 0.83 -0.57 14.78
CA ASP A 35 0.30 -0.30 16.11
C ASP A 35 0.31 -1.55 16.98
N SER A 36 -0.03 -2.70 16.41
CA SER A 36 -0.14 -3.95 17.17
C SER A 36 1.20 -4.65 17.38
N LYS A 37 2.25 -4.24 16.66
CA LYS A 37 3.53 -4.95 16.66
C LYS A 37 4.56 -4.21 17.48
N SER A 38 4.66 -4.57 18.73
CA SER A 38 5.75 -4.07 19.58
C SER A 38 7.13 -4.42 18.99
N GLY A 39 7.19 -5.41 18.10
CA GLY A 39 8.44 -5.78 17.44
C GLY A 39 8.98 -4.74 16.49
N TYR A 40 8.20 -3.70 16.16
CA TYR A 40 8.68 -2.59 15.36
C TYR A 40 9.23 -1.44 16.20
N THR A 41 9.48 -1.69 17.47
CA THR A 41 10.22 -0.75 18.30
C THR A 41 11.62 -0.60 17.73
N VAL A 42 12.00 0.62 17.41
CA VAL A 42 13.29 0.86 16.78
C VAL A 42 14.40 0.88 17.81
N ASP A 43 15.32 -0.07 17.69
CA ASP A 43 16.61 0.00 18.36
C ASP A 43 17.55 0.74 17.39
N THR A 44 18.35 1.64 17.91
CA THR A 44 19.23 2.47 17.10
C THR A 44 20.16 1.64 16.21
N ASN A 45 20.56 0.46 16.64
CA ASN A 45 21.46 -0.39 15.88
C ASN A 45 20.77 -1.17 14.79
N GLU A 46 19.43 -1.18 14.78
CA GLU A 46 18.64 -1.99 13.87
C GLU A 46 17.65 -1.16 13.06
N SER A 47 17.80 0.15 13.06
CA SER A 47 16.83 1.03 12.38
C SER A 47 16.71 0.70 10.89
N GLY A 48 17.83 0.38 10.23
CA GLY A 48 17.79 0.02 8.82
C GLY A 48 17.04 -1.27 8.57
N ASP A 49 17.21 -2.27 9.45
CA ASP A 49 16.50 -3.55 9.31
C ASP A 49 15.01 -3.40 9.58
N VAL A 50 14.65 -2.60 10.58
CA VAL A 50 13.24 -2.32 10.87
C VAL A 50 12.58 -1.62 9.69
N GLN A 51 13.25 -0.66 9.11
CA GLN A 51 12.75 0.08 7.96
C GLN A 51 12.54 -0.85 6.76
N LEU A 52 13.49 -1.74 6.49
CA LEU A 52 13.35 -2.70 5.40
C LEU A 52 12.16 -3.64 5.65
N LYS A 53 11.96 -4.08 6.89
CA LYS A 53 10.81 -4.92 7.23
C LYS A 53 9.50 -4.18 7.02
N MET A 54 9.46 -2.89 7.35
CA MET A 54 8.27 -2.07 7.13
C MET A 54 7.98 -1.92 5.64
N ASP A 55 9.01 -1.71 4.83
CA ASP A 55 8.86 -1.60 3.38
C ASP A 55 8.27 -2.89 2.80
N VAL A 56 8.82 -4.03 3.20
CA VAL A 56 8.35 -5.33 2.73
C VAL A 56 6.92 -5.60 3.18
N LEU A 57 6.61 -5.28 4.43
CA LEU A 57 5.26 -5.49 4.97
C LEU A 57 4.23 -4.64 4.23
N SER A 58 4.51 -3.36 4.07
CA SER A 58 3.56 -2.46 3.42
C SER A 58 3.35 -2.85 1.96
N ASP A 59 4.43 -3.20 1.26
CA ASP A 59 4.33 -3.63 -0.13
C ASP A 59 3.47 -4.89 -0.26
N GLY A 60 3.66 -5.86 0.63
CA GLY A 60 2.86 -7.08 0.64
C GLY A 60 1.38 -6.81 0.87
N LEU A 61 1.05 -5.88 1.75
CA LEU A 61 -0.34 -5.51 2.02
C LEU A 61 -0.99 -4.83 0.81
N PHE A 62 -0.29 -3.92 0.14
CA PHE A 62 -0.81 -3.29 -1.06
C PHE A 62 -0.98 -4.30 -2.19
N ILE A 63 -0.02 -5.18 -2.39
CA ILE A 63 -0.14 -6.23 -3.40
C ILE A 63 -1.37 -7.09 -3.13
N LYS A 64 -1.60 -7.46 -1.87
CA LYS A 64 -2.75 -8.27 -1.48
C LYS A 64 -4.06 -7.59 -1.87
N HIS A 65 -4.23 -6.34 -1.49
CA HIS A 65 -5.49 -5.63 -1.76
C HIS A 65 -5.67 -5.31 -3.23
N LEU A 66 -4.61 -4.90 -3.92
CA LEU A 66 -4.70 -4.57 -5.34
C LEU A 66 -4.90 -5.81 -6.19
N SER A 67 -4.31 -6.93 -5.81
CA SER A 67 -4.49 -8.19 -6.57
C SER A 67 -5.92 -8.71 -6.51
N ALA A 68 -6.65 -8.37 -5.48
CA ALA A 68 -8.05 -8.76 -5.35
C ALA A 68 -8.98 -7.98 -6.28
N ASN A 69 -8.51 -6.88 -6.85
CA ASN A 69 -9.31 -6.04 -7.74
C ASN A 69 -9.06 -6.44 -9.19
N LYS A 70 -10.08 -6.98 -9.86
CA LYS A 70 -9.98 -7.44 -11.25
C LYS A 70 -9.63 -6.34 -12.24
N ASN A 71 -9.89 -5.10 -11.88
CA ASN A 71 -9.64 -3.96 -12.76
C ASN A 71 -8.20 -3.47 -12.69
N VAL A 72 -7.40 -4.01 -11.77
CA VAL A 72 -5.98 -3.68 -11.69
C VAL A 72 -5.22 -4.64 -12.60
N GLY A 73 -4.70 -4.10 -13.69
CA GLY A 73 -3.98 -4.89 -14.68
C GLY A 73 -2.52 -5.09 -14.35
N LEU A 74 -1.91 -4.06 -13.81
CA LEU A 74 -0.50 -4.15 -13.40
C LEU A 74 -0.22 -3.21 -12.23
N ILE A 75 0.82 -3.54 -11.51
CA ILE A 75 1.34 -2.68 -10.46
C ILE A 75 2.84 -2.52 -10.61
N ALA A 76 3.33 -1.35 -10.23
CA ALA A 76 4.75 -1.07 -10.16
C ALA A 76 5.04 -0.43 -8.81
N SER A 77 5.82 -1.11 -8.01
CA SER A 77 6.20 -0.63 -6.69
C SER A 77 7.68 -0.31 -6.68
N GLU A 78 8.05 0.74 -5.96
CA GLU A 78 9.45 1.07 -5.79
C GLU A 78 10.22 -0.08 -5.13
N GLU A 79 9.54 -0.92 -4.36
CA GLU A 79 10.17 -2.07 -3.68
C GLU A 79 10.36 -3.26 -4.60
N GLN A 80 9.82 -3.24 -5.82
CA GLN A 80 9.90 -4.36 -6.76
C GLN A 80 10.74 -3.95 -7.97
N ALA A 81 11.63 -4.83 -8.39
CA ALA A 81 12.49 -4.56 -9.55
C ALA A 81 11.69 -4.47 -10.85
N ASP A 82 10.64 -5.26 -10.95
CA ASP A 82 9.86 -5.36 -12.18
C ASP A 82 8.40 -5.03 -11.95
N VAL A 83 7.74 -4.61 -13.02
CA VAL A 83 6.29 -4.43 -13.02
C VAL A 83 5.62 -5.79 -12.84
N LYS A 84 4.65 -5.85 -11.96
CA LYS A 84 3.90 -7.08 -11.70
C LYS A 84 2.59 -7.05 -12.48
N LYS A 85 2.38 -8.02 -13.34
CA LYS A 85 1.13 -8.16 -14.10
C LYS A 85 0.15 -8.97 -13.27
N LEU A 86 -1.06 -8.46 -13.12
CA LEU A 86 -2.09 -9.10 -12.30
C LEU A 86 -3.21 -9.67 -13.15
N ASN A 87 -3.97 -8.80 -13.80
CA ASN A 87 -5.14 -9.21 -14.58
C ASN A 87 -5.01 -8.70 -16.00
N ALA A 88 -5.05 -9.61 -16.98
CA ALA A 88 -4.83 -9.25 -18.38
C ALA A 88 -5.83 -8.21 -18.89
N LYS A 89 -7.05 -8.22 -18.35
CA LYS A 89 -8.12 -7.31 -18.78
C LYS A 89 -8.30 -6.12 -17.83
N GLY A 90 -7.43 -5.98 -16.83
CA GLY A 90 -7.51 -4.86 -15.92
C GLY A 90 -7.15 -3.56 -16.61
N LYS A 91 -7.95 -2.54 -16.39
CA LYS A 91 -7.76 -1.25 -17.06
C LYS A 91 -6.89 -0.27 -16.28
N TYR A 92 -6.61 -0.54 -15.02
CA TYR A 92 -5.80 0.35 -14.20
C TYR A 92 -4.38 -0.17 -14.06
N GLY A 93 -3.43 0.76 -14.15
CA GLY A 93 -2.07 0.52 -13.70
C GLY A 93 -1.83 1.34 -12.45
N VAL A 94 -1.24 0.76 -11.44
CA VAL A 94 -0.98 1.44 -10.17
C VAL A 94 0.51 1.47 -9.91
N CYS A 95 1.05 2.68 -9.81
CA CYS A 95 2.46 2.89 -9.47
C CYS A 95 2.49 3.53 -8.08
N TYR A 96 3.30 2.98 -7.19
CA TYR A 96 3.30 3.48 -5.83
C TYR A 96 4.62 3.22 -5.12
N ASP A 97 4.82 3.99 -4.07
CA ASP A 97 5.89 3.81 -3.10
C ASP A 97 5.21 3.43 -1.78
N PRO A 98 5.38 2.19 -1.30
CA PRO A 98 4.63 1.72 -0.14
C PRO A 98 4.93 2.51 1.15
N VAL A 99 6.14 2.96 1.31
CA VAL A 99 6.54 3.79 2.46
C VAL A 99 7.33 4.97 1.91
N ASP A 100 6.58 6.01 1.56
CA ASP A 100 7.19 7.21 1.02
C ASP A 100 8.05 7.88 2.09
N GLY A 101 9.23 8.29 1.65
CA GLY A 101 10.09 9.02 2.54
C GLY A 101 10.64 8.17 3.67
N SER A 102 11.23 7.05 3.36
CA SER A 102 11.87 6.22 4.36
C SER A 102 12.87 7.01 5.20
N SER A 103 13.51 8.03 4.60
CA SER A 103 14.38 8.93 5.34
C SER A 103 13.61 9.76 6.36
N ILE A 104 12.33 10.03 6.11
CA ILE A 104 11.48 10.75 7.06
C ILE A 104 11.16 9.85 8.26
N VAL A 105 10.95 8.58 8.02
CA VAL A 105 10.73 7.61 9.10
C VAL A 105 11.95 7.58 10.01
N ASP A 106 13.13 7.59 9.42
CA ASP A 106 14.39 7.61 10.18
C ASP A 106 14.56 8.89 10.99
N ALA A 107 14.12 10.00 10.45
CA ALA A 107 14.28 11.30 11.10
C ALA A 107 13.41 11.45 12.33
N ASN A 108 12.39 10.69 12.44
CA ASN A 108 11.45 10.74 13.55
C ASN A 108 11.75 9.72 14.62
#